data_52d3b730cc9778f1980e9c16b79f8438
#
_entry.id   52d3b730cc9778f1980e9c16b79f8438
#
_cell.length_a   1.000
_cell.length_b   1.000
_cell.length_c   1.000
_cell.angle_alpha   90.00
_cell.angle_beta   90.00
_cell.angle_gamma   90.00
#
_symmetry.space_group_name_H-M   'P 1'
#
loop_
_entity.id
_entity.type
_entity.pdbx_description
1 polymer ?
#
loop_
_entity_poly.entity_id
_entity_poly.type
_entity_poly.pdbx_seq_one_letter_code
_entity_poly.pdbx_strand_id
1 'polypeptide(L)'
;MGKIIGIDLGTTNSCVAVMETGGEAKIITNAEGGRTTPSIVAVSEGGERIVGQTAKRQAVTNPENTVFGVKRLIGRKFESKEVQDDIPILPYIIEAASNGDTRINLRGKQHSPAEISSFILANIKKTAEDYLGEAVTEAVITVPAYFNDSQRQATKDAGKIAGLEVKRIINEPTAASLAYGLDKKGEEKIAVFDLGGGTFDVSVLEIGDGVFEVKSTSGDTHLGGED
;
A
#
# COMPACT_ATOMS: atom_id res chain seq x y z
N MET A 1 -18.62 11.60 14.52
CA MET A 1 -17.88 10.44 13.98
C MET A 1 -16.90 10.99 12.97
N GLY A 2 -15.61 10.64 13.06
CA GLY A 2 -14.63 11.04 12.07
C GLY A 2 -14.95 10.42 10.70
N LYS A 3 -14.47 11.04 9.64
CA LYS A 3 -14.59 10.48 8.28
C LYS A 3 -13.74 9.22 8.16
N ILE A 4 -14.28 8.20 7.53
CA ILE A 4 -13.56 6.99 7.14
C ILE A 4 -13.08 7.18 5.70
N ILE A 5 -11.81 6.91 5.45
CA ILE A 5 -11.24 6.91 4.11
C ILE A 5 -10.90 5.48 3.66
N GLY A 6 -11.01 5.23 2.37
CA GLY A 6 -10.51 4.02 1.73
C GLY A 6 -9.11 4.29 1.17
N ILE A 7 -8.14 3.44 1.49
CA ILE A 7 -6.76 3.56 1.00
C ILE A 7 -6.39 2.29 0.25
N ASP A 8 -5.97 2.45 -0.98
CA ASP A 8 -5.22 1.44 -1.70
C ASP A 8 -3.73 1.73 -1.52
N LEU A 9 -3.06 0.92 -0.67
CA LEU A 9 -1.62 1.02 -0.42
C LEU A 9 -0.88 0.15 -1.42
N GLY A 10 -0.70 0.65 -2.63
CA GLY A 10 -0.07 -0.10 -3.72
C GLY A 10 1.46 -0.20 -3.61
N THR A 11 2.05 -1.17 -4.30
CA THR A 11 3.51 -1.38 -4.36
C THR A 11 4.23 -0.20 -4.99
N THR A 12 3.67 0.32 -6.08
CA THR A 12 4.24 1.43 -6.87
C THR A 12 3.52 2.74 -6.59
N ASN A 13 2.19 2.74 -6.61
CA ASN A 13 1.36 3.91 -6.40
C ASN A 13 0.26 3.61 -5.40
N SER A 14 -0.09 4.58 -4.58
CA SER A 14 -1.20 4.51 -3.62
C SER A 14 -2.27 5.53 -3.97
N CYS A 15 -3.51 5.25 -3.61
CA CYS A 15 -4.60 6.21 -3.75
C CYS A 15 -5.52 6.25 -2.54
N VAL A 16 -6.31 7.30 -2.44
CA VAL A 16 -7.28 7.50 -1.36
C VAL A 16 -8.62 7.93 -1.92
N ALA A 17 -9.67 7.37 -1.34
CA ALA A 17 -11.05 7.71 -1.67
C ALA A 17 -11.88 7.98 -0.41
N VAL A 18 -12.95 8.73 -0.59
CA VAL A 18 -13.95 9.03 0.44
C VAL A 18 -15.33 8.80 -0.13
N MET A 19 -16.29 8.43 0.72
CA MET A 19 -17.70 8.44 0.36
C MET A 19 -18.25 9.85 0.49
N GLU A 20 -18.75 10.42 -0.61
CA GLU A 20 -19.40 11.72 -0.60
C GLU A 20 -20.87 11.63 -0.13
N THR A 21 -21.46 12.79 0.16
CA THR A 21 -22.88 12.92 0.47
C THR A 21 -23.70 12.49 -0.75
N GLY A 22 -24.34 11.33 -0.67
CA GLY A 22 -25.05 10.72 -1.83
C GLY A 22 -24.63 9.28 -2.08
N GLY A 23 -23.56 8.79 -1.41
CA GLY A 23 -23.14 7.40 -1.46
C GLY A 23 -22.22 7.07 -2.64
N GLU A 24 -21.67 8.07 -3.32
CA GLU A 24 -20.67 7.87 -4.37
C GLU A 24 -19.25 7.94 -3.79
N ALA A 25 -18.42 6.98 -4.21
CA ALA A 25 -17.00 6.98 -3.87
C ALA A 25 -16.23 7.94 -4.78
N LYS A 26 -15.44 8.82 -4.17
CA LYS A 26 -14.61 9.79 -4.89
C LYS A 26 -13.15 9.64 -4.54
N ILE A 27 -12.31 9.49 -5.57
CA ILE A 27 -10.86 9.51 -5.41
C ILE A 27 -10.42 10.95 -5.15
N ILE A 28 -9.63 11.14 -4.10
CA ILE A 28 -9.07 12.44 -3.72
C ILE A 28 -7.80 12.68 -4.52
N THR A 29 -7.67 13.86 -5.12
CA THR A 29 -6.45 14.31 -5.79
C THR A 29 -5.44 14.82 -4.76
N ASN A 30 -4.17 14.51 -4.96
CA ASN A 30 -3.08 15.00 -4.12
C ASN A 30 -2.71 16.46 -4.44
N ALA A 31 -1.77 17.03 -3.69
CA ALA A 31 -1.33 18.41 -3.85
C ALA A 31 -0.70 18.71 -5.23
N GLU A 32 -0.18 17.68 -5.91
CA GLU A 32 0.38 17.78 -7.27
C GLU A 32 -0.69 17.60 -8.37
N GLY A 33 -1.97 17.45 -8.00
CA GLY A 33 -3.09 17.26 -8.92
C GLY A 33 -3.24 15.82 -9.42
N GLY A 34 -2.44 14.87 -8.90
CA GLY A 34 -2.52 13.45 -9.26
C GLY A 34 -3.62 12.72 -8.47
N ARG A 35 -4.23 11.72 -9.09
CA ARG A 35 -5.19 10.81 -8.42
C ARG A 35 -4.50 9.66 -7.69
N THR A 36 -3.21 9.50 -7.90
CA THR A 36 -2.33 8.53 -7.24
C THR A 36 -1.11 9.24 -6.70
N THR A 37 -0.54 8.69 -5.63
CA THR A 37 0.71 9.16 -5.02
C THR A 37 1.73 8.03 -5.10
N PRO A 38 2.94 8.25 -5.65
CA PRO A 38 3.99 7.23 -5.65
C PRO A 38 4.27 6.71 -4.24
N SER A 39 4.29 5.39 -4.08
CA SER A 39 4.60 4.70 -2.81
C SER A 39 6.12 4.73 -2.54
N ILE A 40 6.70 5.92 -2.56
CA ILE A 40 8.13 6.18 -2.47
C ILE A 40 8.40 7.12 -1.30
N VAL A 41 9.41 6.77 -0.51
CA VAL A 41 9.88 7.55 0.65
C VAL A 41 11.37 7.80 0.50
N ALA A 42 11.80 9.03 0.68
CA ALA A 42 13.21 9.39 0.70
C ALA A 42 13.58 10.19 1.94
N VAL A 43 14.86 10.14 2.30
CA VAL A 43 15.45 10.99 3.34
C VAL A 43 16.52 11.88 2.70
N SER A 44 16.32 13.19 2.73
CA SER A 44 17.25 14.18 2.18
C SER A 44 18.57 14.23 2.95
N GLU A 45 19.58 14.94 2.42
CA GLU A 45 20.85 15.18 3.14
C GLU A 45 20.64 15.88 4.48
N GLY A 46 19.66 16.77 4.57
CA GLY A 46 19.27 17.44 5.82
C GLY A 46 18.49 16.58 6.80
N GLY A 47 18.23 15.30 6.47
CA GLY A 47 17.44 14.38 7.31
C GLY A 47 15.92 14.58 7.19
N GLU A 48 15.47 15.41 6.25
CA GLU A 48 14.05 15.63 6.00
C GLU A 48 13.44 14.41 5.26
N ARG A 49 12.29 13.99 5.73
CA ARG A 49 11.53 12.90 5.12
C ARG A 49 10.62 13.45 4.01
N ILE A 50 10.72 12.85 2.85
CA ILE A 50 10.03 13.23 1.64
C ILE A 50 9.23 12.01 1.14
N VAL A 51 7.99 12.22 0.67
CA VAL A 51 7.09 11.15 0.22
C VAL A 51 6.49 11.52 -1.14
N GLY A 52 6.18 10.50 -1.93
CA GLY A 52 5.44 10.64 -3.17
C GLY A 52 6.30 11.13 -4.34
N GLN A 53 5.75 12.02 -5.17
CA GLN A 53 6.36 12.44 -6.42
C GLN A 53 7.71 13.14 -6.21
N THR A 54 7.86 13.92 -5.16
CA THR A 54 9.12 14.58 -4.84
C THR A 54 10.21 13.58 -4.45
N ALA A 55 9.85 12.51 -3.70
CA ALA A 55 10.76 11.40 -3.42
C ALA A 55 11.13 10.65 -4.70
N LYS A 56 10.16 10.37 -5.59
CA LYS A 56 10.42 9.72 -6.89
C LYS A 56 11.42 10.50 -7.74
N ARG A 57 11.32 11.83 -7.79
CA ARG A 57 12.22 12.68 -8.58
C ARG A 57 13.67 12.63 -8.12
N GLN A 58 13.94 12.44 -6.83
CA GLN A 58 15.30 12.36 -6.31
C GLN A 58 15.86 10.93 -6.26
N ALA A 59 15.09 9.91 -6.65
CA ALA A 59 15.56 8.53 -6.66
C ALA A 59 16.85 8.33 -7.49
N VAL A 60 17.01 9.09 -8.57
CA VAL A 60 18.20 9.04 -9.43
C VAL A 60 19.44 9.61 -8.74
N THR A 61 19.29 10.67 -7.94
CA THR A 61 20.41 11.37 -7.29
C THR A 61 20.67 10.91 -5.86
N ASN A 62 19.70 10.22 -5.24
CA ASN A 62 19.77 9.73 -3.86
C ASN A 62 19.19 8.32 -3.73
N PRO A 63 19.65 7.35 -4.57
CA PRO A 63 19.05 6.02 -4.63
C PRO A 63 19.15 5.25 -3.31
N GLU A 64 20.28 5.31 -2.61
CA GLU A 64 20.51 4.58 -1.35
C GLU A 64 19.60 5.02 -0.20
N ASN A 65 19.04 6.24 -0.27
CA ASN A 65 18.14 6.78 0.76
C ASN A 65 16.74 7.05 0.20
N THR A 66 16.36 6.37 -0.89
CA THR A 66 15.05 6.44 -1.50
C THR A 66 14.46 5.02 -1.59
N VAL A 67 13.43 4.76 -0.80
CA VAL A 67 12.77 3.46 -0.71
C VAL A 67 11.54 3.45 -1.61
N PHE A 68 11.47 2.44 -2.45
CA PHE A 68 10.31 2.07 -3.25
C PHE A 68 10.04 0.57 -3.11
N GLY A 69 8.87 0.09 -3.51
CA GLY A 69 8.53 -1.32 -3.45
C GLY A 69 8.44 -1.91 -2.04
N VAL A 70 8.35 -1.07 -0.99
CA VAL A 70 8.35 -1.50 0.42
C VAL A 70 7.26 -2.51 0.76
N LYS A 71 6.17 -2.54 0.01
CA LYS A 71 5.08 -3.52 0.16
C LYS A 71 5.55 -4.97 -0.04
N ARG A 72 6.60 -5.20 -0.84
CA ARG A 72 7.22 -6.53 -1.03
C ARG A 72 7.89 -7.02 0.26
N LEU A 73 8.38 -6.11 1.10
CA LEU A 73 9.12 -6.40 2.34
C LEU A 73 8.25 -6.43 3.59
N ILE A 74 7.02 -5.86 3.55
CA ILE A 74 6.18 -5.68 4.74
C ILE A 74 5.79 -7.02 5.36
N GLY A 75 5.97 -7.16 6.67
CA GLY A 75 5.61 -8.37 7.42
C GLY A 75 6.48 -9.59 7.14
N ARG A 76 7.59 -9.44 6.39
CA ARG A 76 8.52 -10.54 6.05
C ARG A 76 9.74 -10.56 6.95
N LYS A 77 10.27 -11.77 7.17
CA LYS A 77 11.57 -11.99 7.81
C LYS A 77 12.69 -11.75 6.81
N PHE A 78 13.83 -11.29 7.30
CA PHE A 78 15.01 -11.01 6.47
C PHE A 78 15.44 -12.25 5.66
N GLU A 79 15.46 -13.43 6.27
CA GLU A 79 15.87 -14.68 5.63
C GLU A 79 14.82 -15.26 4.66
N SER A 80 13.66 -14.63 4.51
CA SER A 80 12.68 -15.12 3.55
C SER A 80 13.20 -15.00 2.12
N LYS A 81 12.86 -15.98 1.28
CA LYS A 81 13.34 -16.04 -0.10
C LYS A 81 13.06 -14.74 -0.86
N GLU A 82 11.85 -14.20 -0.71
CA GLU A 82 11.43 -13.00 -1.43
C GLU A 82 12.24 -11.76 -1.03
N VAL A 83 12.63 -11.62 0.24
CA VAL A 83 13.51 -10.53 0.70
C VAL A 83 14.92 -10.73 0.16
N GLN A 84 15.43 -11.98 0.17
CA GLN A 84 16.76 -12.29 -0.34
C GLN A 84 16.85 -12.11 -1.87
N ASP A 85 15.80 -12.41 -2.61
CA ASP A 85 15.70 -12.17 -4.04
C ASP A 85 15.68 -10.66 -4.37
N ASP A 86 15.10 -9.81 -3.50
CA ASP A 86 15.00 -8.37 -3.66
C ASP A 86 16.31 -7.62 -3.36
N ILE A 87 17.12 -8.08 -2.40
CA ILE A 87 18.35 -7.41 -1.96
C ILE A 87 19.28 -7.04 -3.13
N PRO A 88 19.59 -7.90 -4.10
CA PRO A 88 20.54 -7.59 -5.16
C PRO A 88 20.03 -6.59 -6.18
N ILE A 89 18.74 -6.32 -6.24
CA ILE A 89 18.12 -5.43 -7.23
C ILE A 89 17.69 -4.08 -6.64
N LEU A 90 17.68 -3.95 -5.31
CA LEU A 90 17.29 -2.71 -4.65
C LEU A 90 18.52 -1.84 -4.32
N PRO A 91 18.47 -0.53 -4.56
CA PRO A 91 19.61 0.37 -4.34
C PRO A 91 19.81 0.75 -2.87
N TYR A 92 18.81 0.54 -2.02
CA TYR A 92 18.89 0.87 -0.59
C TYR A 92 19.23 -0.36 0.25
N ILE A 93 19.81 -0.14 1.42
CA ILE A 93 20.32 -1.21 2.28
C ILE A 93 19.20 -1.87 3.06
N ILE A 94 19.13 -3.19 2.96
CA ILE A 94 18.21 -4.03 3.74
C ILE A 94 19.06 -4.89 4.72
N GLU A 95 18.66 -4.90 5.98
CA GLU A 95 19.39 -5.56 7.08
C GLU A 95 18.46 -6.43 7.92
N ALA A 96 19.04 -7.37 8.67
CA ALA A 96 18.32 -8.13 9.68
C ALA A 96 18.31 -7.39 11.03
N ALA A 97 17.16 -7.29 11.66
CA ALA A 97 17.10 -6.96 13.08
C ALA A 97 17.55 -8.16 13.94
N SER A 98 17.82 -7.91 15.24
CA SER A 98 18.22 -8.98 16.17
C SER A 98 17.20 -10.11 16.33
N ASN A 99 15.93 -9.85 16.05
CA ASN A 99 14.85 -10.82 16.06
C ASN A 99 14.56 -11.44 14.68
N GLY A 100 15.40 -11.16 13.67
CA GLY A 100 15.27 -11.63 12.30
C GLY A 100 14.26 -10.88 11.44
N ASP A 101 13.68 -9.79 11.92
CA ASP A 101 12.80 -8.94 11.10
C ASP A 101 13.60 -8.15 10.07
N THR A 102 12.98 -7.88 8.94
CA THR A 102 13.54 -7.00 7.91
C THR A 102 13.63 -5.56 8.39
N ARG A 103 14.78 -4.91 8.16
CA ARG A 103 15.02 -3.49 8.39
C ARG A 103 15.54 -2.83 7.12
N ILE A 104 15.20 -1.57 6.96
CA ILE A 104 15.70 -0.71 5.88
C ILE A 104 16.54 0.39 6.52
N ASN A 105 17.76 0.53 6.05
CA ASN A 105 18.67 1.57 6.54
C ASN A 105 18.56 2.83 5.68
N LEU A 106 18.16 3.93 6.28
CA LEU A 106 18.13 5.25 5.66
C LEU A 106 19.00 6.20 6.47
N ARG A 107 20.09 6.67 5.88
CA ARG A 107 21.07 7.56 6.52
C ARG A 107 21.54 7.07 7.90
N GLY A 108 21.83 5.76 8.00
CA GLY A 108 22.29 5.13 9.24
C GLY A 108 21.20 4.87 10.28
N LYS A 109 19.95 5.16 9.96
CA LYS A 109 18.81 4.83 10.84
C LYS A 109 18.01 3.66 10.28
N GLN A 110 17.80 2.64 11.11
CA GLN A 110 17.01 1.48 10.75
C GLN A 110 15.51 1.73 10.93
N HIS A 111 14.75 1.38 9.92
CA HIS A 111 13.29 1.44 9.89
C HIS A 111 12.70 0.08 9.55
N SER A 112 11.55 -0.26 10.13
CA SER A 112 10.78 -1.42 9.66
C SER A 112 10.04 -1.08 8.35
N PRO A 113 9.72 -2.05 7.50
CA PRO A 113 8.86 -1.82 6.33
C PRO A 113 7.50 -1.22 6.69
N ALA A 114 6.94 -1.58 7.86
CA ALA A 114 5.71 -0.97 8.37
C ALA A 114 5.88 0.52 8.72
N GLU A 115 7.04 0.91 9.28
CA GLU A 115 7.38 2.31 9.54
C GLU A 115 7.50 3.12 8.24
N ILE A 116 8.17 2.59 7.21
CA ILE A 116 8.25 3.24 5.89
C ILE A 116 6.85 3.36 5.26
N SER A 117 6.05 2.31 5.32
CA SER A 117 4.66 2.33 4.84
C SER A 117 3.80 3.36 5.59
N SER A 118 4.05 3.56 6.88
CA SER A 118 3.35 4.56 7.68
C SER A 118 3.62 5.99 7.20
N PHE A 119 4.79 6.26 6.62
CA PHE A 119 5.09 7.58 6.06
C PHE A 119 4.26 7.87 4.81
N ILE A 120 4.03 6.85 3.98
CA ILE A 120 3.13 6.94 2.83
C ILE A 120 1.70 7.19 3.32
N LEU A 121 1.24 6.39 4.29
CA LEU A 121 -0.10 6.52 4.86
C LEU A 121 -0.33 7.87 5.55
N ALA A 122 0.68 8.43 6.24
CA ALA A 122 0.59 9.76 6.84
C ALA A 122 0.47 10.87 5.78
N ASN A 123 1.17 10.74 4.63
CA ASN A 123 1.03 11.65 3.51
C ASN A 123 -0.37 11.56 2.89
N ILE A 124 -0.89 10.35 2.68
CA ILE A 124 -2.24 10.09 2.17
C ILE A 124 -3.31 10.64 3.13
N LYS A 125 -3.14 10.41 4.43
CA LYS A 125 -4.00 10.98 5.48
C LYS A 125 -4.04 12.50 5.38
N LYS A 126 -2.88 13.16 5.29
CA LYS A 126 -2.80 14.61 5.13
C LYS A 126 -3.52 15.07 3.86
N THR A 127 -3.33 14.39 2.74
CA THR A 127 -4.05 14.67 1.49
C THR A 127 -5.56 14.62 1.68
N ALA A 128 -6.06 13.63 2.42
CA ALA A 128 -7.48 13.50 2.71
C ALA A 128 -7.98 14.61 3.64
N GLU A 129 -7.23 14.96 4.68
CA GLU A 129 -7.55 16.05 5.61
C GLU A 129 -7.56 17.40 4.92
N ASP A 130 -6.59 17.68 4.05
CA ASP A 130 -6.51 18.91 3.26
C ASP A 130 -7.73 19.04 2.30
N TYR A 131 -8.19 17.93 1.71
CA TYR A 131 -9.37 17.89 0.85
C TYR A 131 -10.68 18.06 1.63
N LEU A 132 -10.81 17.37 2.76
CA LEU A 132 -12.04 17.35 3.55
C LEU A 132 -12.20 18.58 4.46
N GLY A 133 -11.11 19.28 4.79
CA GLY A 133 -11.09 20.37 5.76
C GLY A 133 -11.32 19.94 7.20
N GLU A 134 -11.20 18.65 7.49
CA GLU A 134 -11.39 18.07 8.82
C GLU A 134 -10.42 16.92 9.08
N ALA A 135 -10.20 16.57 10.35
CA ALA A 135 -9.32 15.48 10.75
C ALA A 135 -9.87 14.12 10.32
N VAL A 136 -8.97 13.26 9.83
CA VAL A 136 -9.26 11.88 9.44
C VAL A 136 -8.60 10.93 10.44
N THR A 137 -9.40 10.10 11.09
CA THR A 137 -8.93 9.20 12.14
C THR A 137 -9.11 7.72 11.81
N GLU A 138 -9.93 7.38 10.81
CA GLU A 138 -10.30 6.02 10.50
C GLU A 138 -10.04 5.69 9.03
N ALA A 139 -9.62 4.45 8.75
CA ALA A 139 -9.37 3.98 7.40
C ALA A 139 -9.75 2.52 7.19
N VAL A 140 -10.09 2.20 5.93
CA VAL A 140 -10.05 0.84 5.38
C VAL A 140 -8.87 0.78 4.43
N ILE A 141 -8.02 -0.24 4.55
CA ILE A 141 -6.80 -0.38 3.72
C ILE A 141 -6.87 -1.69 2.95
N THR A 142 -6.48 -1.68 1.68
CA THR A 142 -6.44 -2.88 0.85
C THR A 142 -5.08 -3.57 0.93
N VAL A 143 -5.10 -4.89 0.73
CA VAL A 143 -3.90 -5.75 0.62
C VAL A 143 -4.13 -6.81 -0.44
N PRO A 144 -3.07 -7.36 -1.07
CA PRO A 144 -3.20 -8.50 -1.95
C PRO A 144 -3.89 -9.70 -1.27
N ALA A 145 -4.63 -10.49 -2.04
CA ALA A 145 -5.37 -11.64 -1.51
C ALA A 145 -4.46 -12.71 -0.88
N TYR A 146 -3.21 -12.84 -1.39
CA TYR A 146 -2.22 -13.80 -0.90
C TYR A 146 -1.46 -13.34 0.35
N PHE A 147 -1.67 -12.11 0.84
CA PHE A 147 -0.99 -11.66 2.07
C PHE A 147 -1.36 -12.56 3.23
N ASN A 148 -0.34 -13.01 3.95
CA ASN A 148 -0.50 -13.77 5.19
C ASN A 148 -0.83 -12.85 6.38
N ASP A 149 -1.12 -13.45 7.53
CA ASP A 149 -1.52 -12.72 8.73
C ASP A 149 -0.45 -11.73 9.21
N SER A 150 0.83 -12.08 9.12
CA SER A 150 1.94 -11.17 9.49
C SER A 150 1.99 -9.93 8.62
N GLN A 151 1.77 -10.07 7.31
CA GLN A 151 1.75 -8.96 6.36
C GLN A 151 0.50 -8.08 6.56
N ARG A 152 -0.67 -8.69 6.82
CA ARG A 152 -1.91 -7.96 7.15
C ARG A 152 -1.76 -7.20 8.45
N GLN A 153 -1.18 -7.81 9.49
CA GLN A 153 -0.93 -7.16 10.77
C GLN A 153 0.06 -6.01 10.62
N ALA A 154 1.17 -6.20 9.90
CA ALA A 154 2.16 -5.15 9.64
C ALA A 154 1.56 -3.96 8.86
N THR A 155 0.63 -4.22 7.92
CA THR A 155 -0.12 -3.15 7.22
C THR A 155 -1.04 -2.40 8.18
N LYS A 156 -1.72 -3.12 9.08
CA LYS A 156 -2.55 -2.51 10.13
C LYS A 156 -1.73 -1.66 11.10
N ASP A 157 -0.55 -2.15 11.48
CA ASP A 157 0.40 -1.43 12.35
C ASP A 157 0.94 -0.16 11.67
N ALA A 158 1.23 -0.22 10.36
CA ALA A 158 1.59 0.96 9.57
C ALA A 158 0.50 2.04 9.62
N GLY A 159 -0.77 1.65 9.48
CA GLY A 159 -1.91 2.56 9.64
C GLY A 159 -1.96 3.19 11.02
N LYS A 160 -1.77 2.39 12.07
CA LYS A 160 -1.74 2.87 13.46
C LYS A 160 -0.60 3.85 13.72
N ILE A 161 0.60 3.58 13.20
CA ILE A 161 1.76 4.48 13.29
C ILE A 161 1.47 5.81 12.57
N ALA A 162 0.74 5.78 11.45
CA ALA A 162 0.29 6.97 10.73
C ALA A 162 -0.85 7.74 11.44
N GLY A 163 -1.31 7.27 12.59
CA GLY A 163 -2.41 7.88 13.35
C GLY A 163 -3.79 7.61 12.77
N LEU A 164 -3.97 6.42 12.16
CA LEU A 164 -5.24 5.92 11.64
C LEU A 164 -5.70 4.70 12.42
N GLU A 165 -6.95 4.69 12.84
CA GLU A 165 -7.63 3.47 13.29
C GLU A 165 -8.03 2.67 12.04
N VAL A 166 -7.33 1.56 11.78
CA VAL A 166 -7.64 0.69 10.65
C VAL A 166 -8.82 -0.19 11.00
N LYS A 167 -9.99 0.17 10.50
CA LYS A 167 -11.26 -0.53 10.77
C LYS A 167 -11.31 -1.90 10.10
N ARG A 168 -10.77 -1.98 8.87
CA ARG A 168 -10.70 -3.25 8.12
C ARG A 168 -9.48 -3.28 7.21
N ILE A 169 -8.94 -4.47 7.03
CA ILE A 169 -8.07 -4.84 5.92
C ILE A 169 -8.92 -5.66 4.94
N ILE A 170 -8.95 -5.26 3.67
CA ILE A 170 -9.76 -5.90 2.61
C ILE A 170 -8.83 -6.36 1.49
N ASN A 171 -9.14 -7.50 0.87
CA ASN A 171 -8.39 -7.96 -0.30
C ASN A 171 -8.61 -7.03 -1.50
N GLU A 172 -7.56 -6.68 -2.21
CA GLU A 172 -7.61 -5.83 -3.41
C GLU A 172 -8.63 -6.32 -4.45
N PRO A 173 -8.64 -7.62 -4.84
CA PRO A 173 -9.62 -8.10 -5.79
C PRO A 173 -11.07 -8.04 -5.27
N THR A 174 -11.28 -8.18 -3.95
CA THR A 174 -12.60 -7.98 -3.33
C THR A 174 -13.03 -6.52 -3.38
N ALA A 175 -12.12 -5.59 -3.07
CA ALA A 175 -12.41 -4.15 -3.15
C ALA A 175 -12.74 -3.71 -4.58
N ALA A 176 -11.99 -4.21 -5.58
CA ALA A 176 -12.26 -3.95 -7.00
C ALA A 176 -13.64 -4.48 -7.42
N SER A 177 -13.99 -5.69 -6.99
CA SER A 177 -15.29 -6.31 -7.27
C SER A 177 -16.45 -5.54 -6.65
N LEU A 178 -16.29 -5.06 -5.41
CA LEU A 178 -17.27 -4.21 -4.73
C LEU A 178 -17.45 -2.87 -5.46
N ALA A 179 -16.35 -2.24 -5.88
CA ALA A 179 -16.38 -0.98 -6.62
C ALA A 179 -17.07 -1.12 -7.99
N TYR A 180 -17.00 -2.30 -8.60
CA TYR A 180 -17.69 -2.62 -9.84
C TYR A 180 -19.19 -2.95 -9.62
N GLY A 181 -19.65 -3.06 -8.37
CA GLY A 181 -21.04 -3.33 -8.02
C GLY A 181 -21.46 -4.79 -8.16
N LEU A 182 -20.52 -5.72 -8.06
CA LEU A 182 -20.79 -7.16 -8.18
C LEU A 182 -21.49 -7.73 -6.95
N ASP A 183 -21.46 -7.04 -5.82
CA ASP A 183 -22.24 -7.38 -4.60
C ASP A 183 -23.77 -7.37 -4.82
N LYS A 184 -24.23 -6.67 -5.87
CA LYS A 184 -25.65 -6.52 -6.23
C LYS A 184 -26.12 -7.58 -7.24
N LYS A 185 -25.20 -8.39 -7.74
CA LYS A 185 -25.49 -9.50 -8.66
C LYS A 185 -25.64 -10.80 -7.86
N GLY A 186 -26.27 -11.80 -8.48
CA GLY A 186 -26.44 -13.12 -7.84
C GLY A 186 -25.13 -13.90 -7.75
N GLU A 187 -25.22 -15.23 -7.68
CA GLU A 187 -24.06 -16.12 -7.67
C GLU A 187 -23.26 -15.97 -8.97
N GLU A 188 -21.99 -15.60 -8.87
CA GLU A 188 -21.08 -15.44 -10.00
C GLU A 188 -19.67 -15.95 -9.65
N LYS A 189 -18.97 -16.44 -10.68
CA LYS A 189 -17.53 -16.69 -10.64
C LYS A 189 -16.85 -15.66 -11.52
N ILE A 190 -15.90 -14.94 -10.97
CA ILE A 190 -15.20 -13.85 -11.65
C ILE A 190 -13.70 -14.05 -11.59
N ALA A 191 -13.00 -13.49 -12.56
CA ALA A 191 -11.56 -13.31 -12.52
C ALA A 191 -11.25 -11.80 -12.43
N VAL A 192 -10.44 -11.42 -11.46
CA VAL A 192 -9.89 -10.08 -11.35
C VAL A 192 -8.46 -10.12 -11.86
N PHE A 193 -8.18 -9.29 -12.86
CA PHE A 193 -6.87 -9.13 -13.48
C PHE A 193 -6.33 -7.75 -13.10
N ASP A 194 -5.30 -7.72 -12.25
CA ASP A 194 -4.70 -6.50 -11.72
C ASP A 194 -3.24 -6.38 -12.19
N LEU A 195 -3.00 -5.51 -13.16
CA LEU A 195 -1.67 -5.17 -13.65
C LEU A 195 -1.32 -3.78 -13.14
N GLY A 196 -0.55 -3.74 -12.06
CA GLY A 196 -0.05 -2.51 -11.45
C GLY A 196 1.23 -1.97 -12.10
N GLY A 197 1.87 -1.01 -11.43
CA GLY A 197 3.14 -0.45 -11.89
C GLY A 197 4.34 -1.38 -11.70
N GLY A 198 4.32 -2.25 -10.71
CA GLY A 198 5.44 -3.17 -10.39
C GLY A 198 5.00 -4.54 -9.92
N THR A 199 3.72 -4.88 -10.02
CA THR A 199 3.18 -6.20 -9.69
C THR A 199 2.05 -6.55 -10.65
N PHE A 200 1.88 -7.84 -10.87
CA PHE A 200 0.76 -8.42 -11.59
C PHE A 200 0.08 -9.45 -10.70
N ASP A 201 -1.22 -9.35 -10.53
CA ASP A 201 -2.04 -10.27 -9.75
C ASP A 201 -3.29 -10.70 -10.52
N VAL A 202 -3.58 -11.99 -10.49
CA VAL A 202 -4.84 -12.54 -10.98
C VAL A 202 -5.50 -13.34 -9.87
N SER A 203 -6.77 -13.07 -9.61
CA SER A 203 -7.54 -13.74 -8.56
C SER A 203 -8.87 -14.24 -9.12
N VAL A 204 -9.24 -15.46 -8.78
CA VAL A 204 -10.56 -16.03 -9.06
C VAL A 204 -11.39 -15.95 -7.80
N LEU A 205 -12.56 -15.32 -7.89
CA LEU A 205 -13.49 -15.15 -6.80
C LEU A 205 -14.82 -15.82 -7.12
N GLU A 206 -15.45 -16.37 -6.10
CA GLU A 206 -16.86 -16.80 -6.12
C GLU A 206 -17.65 -15.82 -5.26
N ILE A 207 -18.75 -15.34 -5.81
CA ILE A 207 -19.66 -14.39 -5.18
C ILE A 207 -20.99 -15.12 -4.96
N GLY A 208 -21.49 -15.08 -3.74
CA GLY A 208 -22.79 -15.63 -3.39
C GLY A 208 -23.30 -15.02 -2.09
N ASP A 209 -24.59 -14.69 -2.03
CA ASP A 209 -25.24 -14.12 -0.84
C ASP A 209 -24.51 -12.89 -0.24
N GLY A 210 -23.87 -12.07 -1.09
CA GLY A 210 -23.09 -10.90 -0.65
C GLY A 210 -21.72 -11.25 -0.06
N VAL A 211 -21.29 -12.51 -0.12
CA VAL A 211 -19.98 -12.99 0.32
C VAL A 211 -19.05 -13.12 -0.88
N PHE A 212 -17.81 -12.62 -0.72
CA PHE A 212 -16.75 -12.75 -1.71
C PHE A 212 -15.71 -13.76 -1.19
N GLU A 213 -15.62 -14.90 -1.82
CA GLU A 213 -14.64 -15.93 -1.49
C GLU A 213 -13.54 -15.98 -2.56
N VAL A 214 -12.28 -15.77 -2.15
CA VAL A 214 -11.13 -15.93 -3.05
C VAL A 214 -10.81 -17.42 -3.17
N LYS A 215 -11.03 -17.99 -4.35
CA LYS A 215 -10.79 -19.41 -4.63
C LYS A 215 -9.35 -19.71 -4.99
N SER A 216 -8.71 -18.80 -5.72
CA SER A 216 -7.31 -18.91 -6.08
C SER A 216 -6.73 -17.54 -6.40
N THR A 217 -5.42 -17.41 -6.21
CA THR A 217 -4.66 -16.23 -6.61
C THR A 217 -3.31 -16.67 -7.16
N SER A 218 -2.81 -15.95 -8.16
CA SER A 218 -1.47 -16.11 -8.73
C SER A 218 -1.00 -14.76 -9.21
N GLY A 219 0.30 -14.61 -9.43
CA GLY A 219 0.83 -13.33 -9.93
C GLY A 219 2.35 -13.32 -9.94
N ASP A 220 2.88 -12.16 -10.28
CA ASP A 220 4.31 -11.87 -10.28
C ASP A 220 4.55 -10.55 -9.55
N THR A 221 5.43 -10.56 -8.57
CA THR A 221 5.75 -9.37 -7.75
C THR A 221 6.75 -8.42 -8.40
N HIS A 222 7.26 -8.76 -9.60
CA HIS A 222 8.24 -8.00 -10.38
C HIS A 222 7.83 -7.81 -11.84
N LEU A 223 6.55 -7.91 -12.13
CA LEU A 223 5.96 -7.65 -13.45
C LEU A 223 4.96 -6.51 -13.33
N GLY A 224 5.26 -5.39 -13.96
CA GLY A 224 4.39 -4.21 -13.94
C GLY A 224 4.65 -3.24 -15.08
N GLY A 225 3.88 -2.19 -15.16
CA GLY A 225 3.96 -1.19 -16.23
C GLY A 225 5.13 -0.21 -16.10
N GLU A 226 5.82 -0.17 -14.96
CA GLU A 226 7.00 0.67 -14.72
C GLU A 226 8.32 -0.14 -14.68
N ASP A 227 8.27 -1.48 -14.87
CA ASP A 227 9.42 -2.39 -14.91
C ASP A 227 10.08 -2.44 -16.29
#